data_cb8346d604fad15ffa56cf683fb07a06
#
_entry.id   cb8346d604fad15ffa56cf683fb07a06
#
_cell.length_a   1.000
_cell.length_b   1.000
_cell.length_c   1.000
_cell.angle_alpha   90.00
_cell.angle_beta   90.00
_cell.angle_gamma   90.00
#
_symmetry.space_group_name_H-M   'P 1'
#
loop_
_entity.id
_entity.type
_entity.pdbx_description
1 polymer ?
#
loop_
_entity_poly.entity_id
_entity_poly.type
_entity_poly.pdbx_seq_one_letter_code
_entity_poly.pdbx_strand_id
1 'polypeptide(L)'
;NALQRNGHSLPVDVMDNWDMSKRTLNVSDDAALVPTDFLAGSFIDMLRKKSSVMRAGATLLTGLQGNVDIPRQVTGAVATWVNGEHTDATASEGSFDKIGLTPKDLAAYTDMSRRMLQQSSPGIEGIVRNDLLKAIYYGTDLAALEGSAASGQPRGVFNQVGINRPAAWAAATPTWAELLAMPGAIDDDEALDGNLAWIGRSNLSVALMSTPKVAGYPQYLMDNDDRLAGYPYIKSNQGTSGRLYFGNWSDVLIGFWSGLELMVDPYSLATKAGLRLHVWQTCDVAVRHPESFVWNKFGA
;
A
#
# COMPACT_ATOMS: atom_id res chain seq x y z
N ASN A 1 -4.21 -76.01 -1.81
CA ASN A 1 -3.43 -77.01 -1.07
C ASN A 1 -2.45 -76.39 -0.08
N ALA A 2 -2.83 -75.50 0.71
CA ALA A 2 -1.92 -75.05 1.83
C ALA A 2 -2.66 -74.29 2.91
N LEU A 3 -3.76 -74.85 3.44
CA LEU A 3 -4.37 -74.32 4.67
C LEU A 3 -4.98 -75.46 5.48
N GLN A 4 -4.24 -76.55 5.66
CA GLN A 4 -4.49 -77.48 6.77
C GLN A 4 -3.56 -77.12 7.92
N ARG A 5 -3.98 -76.23 8.77
CA ARG A 5 -3.49 -76.15 10.14
C ARG A 5 -4.67 -76.39 11.09
N ASN A 6 -4.52 -77.47 11.88
CA ASN A 6 -5.39 -77.85 12.99
C ASN A 6 -6.81 -78.35 12.67
N GLY A 7 -6.97 -79.14 11.61
CA GLY A 7 -8.13 -79.99 11.49
C GLY A 7 -9.52 -79.32 11.34
N HIS A 8 -9.59 -78.06 11.13
CA HIS A 8 -10.84 -77.35 10.82
C HIS A 8 -10.79 -76.87 9.37
N SER A 9 -11.52 -77.57 8.48
CA SER A 9 -11.84 -77.03 7.16
C SER A 9 -12.98 -76.01 7.32
N LEU A 10 -12.73 -74.78 6.86
CA LEU A 10 -13.81 -73.80 6.72
C LEU A 10 -14.77 -74.26 5.60
N PRO A 11 -16.09 -74.18 5.79
CA PRO A 11 -17.04 -74.51 4.77
C PRO A 11 -16.86 -73.63 3.53
N VAL A 12 -16.98 -74.26 2.33
CA VAL A 12 -16.74 -73.62 1.00
C VAL A 12 -17.65 -72.44 0.77
N ASP A 13 -18.83 -72.43 1.32
CA ASP A 13 -19.83 -71.37 1.21
C ASP A 13 -19.42 -70.05 1.94
N VAL A 14 -18.47 -70.12 2.84
CA VAL A 14 -17.90 -68.91 3.48
C VAL A 14 -16.85 -68.22 2.55
N MET A 15 -16.27 -69.01 1.63
CA MET A 15 -15.28 -68.47 0.70
C MET A 15 -15.93 -67.83 -0.56
N ASP A 16 -17.09 -68.32 -1.01
CA ASP A 16 -17.80 -67.82 -2.15
C ASP A 16 -18.51 -66.48 -1.94
N ASN A 17 -18.71 -66.09 -0.70
CA ASN A 17 -19.39 -64.85 -0.34
C ASN A 17 -18.39 -63.73 0.03
N TRP A 18 -17.11 -63.93 -0.21
CA TRP A 18 -16.10 -62.90 0.04
C TRP A 18 -15.95 -62.05 -1.23
N ASP A 19 -16.84 -61.05 -1.32
CA ASP A 19 -16.78 -60.05 -2.35
C ASP A 19 -15.48 -59.25 -2.21
N MET A 20 -14.46 -59.66 -2.97
CA MET A 20 -13.14 -58.98 -3.03
C MET A 20 -13.23 -57.58 -3.64
N SER A 21 -14.37 -57.24 -4.25
CA SER A 21 -14.61 -55.91 -4.81
C SER A 21 -14.78 -54.81 -3.77
N LYS A 22 -15.10 -55.20 -2.53
CA LYS A 22 -15.28 -54.27 -1.39
C LYS A 22 -14.01 -54.05 -0.56
N ARG A 23 -12.86 -54.55 -1.01
CA ARG A 23 -11.59 -54.46 -0.29
C ARG A 23 -10.59 -53.47 -0.86
N THR A 24 -10.97 -52.69 -1.81
CA THR A 24 -10.15 -51.52 -2.22
C THR A 24 -10.45 -50.38 -1.26
N LEU A 25 -9.57 -50.20 -0.28
CA LEU A 25 -9.51 -48.96 0.51
C LEU A 25 -9.19 -47.84 -0.44
N ASN A 26 -10.17 -47.00 -0.74
CA ASN A 26 -10.02 -45.82 -1.56
C ASN A 26 -9.89 -44.60 -0.66
N VAL A 27 -9.00 -43.69 -1.01
CA VAL A 27 -8.78 -42.43 -0.25
C VAL A 27 -10.07 -41.61 -0.15
N SER A 28 -11.00 -41.77 -1.11
CA SER A 28 -12.30 -41.10 -1.09
C SER A 28 -13.28 -41.67 -0.06
N ASP A 29 -13.23 -42.99 0.18
CA ASP A 29 -14.20 -43.68 1.06
C ASP A 29 -13.68 -43.84 2.51
N ASP A 30 -12.35 -43.90 2.65
CA ASP A 30 -11.66 -44.10 3.92
C ASP A 30 -10.79 -42.87 4.28
N ALA A 31 -11.24 -41.67 3.95
CA ALA A 31 -10.55 -40.42 4.21
C ALA A 31 -10.16 -40.21 5.70
N ALA A 32 -10.89 -40.88 6.62
CA ALA A 32 -10.60 -40.85 8.06
C ALA A 32 -9.29 -41.58 8.43
N LEU A 33 -8.82 -42.50 7.57
CA LEU A 33 -7.58 -43.28 7.78
C LEU A 33 -6.36 -42.65 7.17
N VAL A 34 -6.54 -41.64 6.32
CA VAL A 34 -5.42 -40.91 5.71
C VAL A 34 -5.08 -39.72 6.63
N PRO A 35 -3.94 -39.76 7.34
CA PRO A 35 -3.53 -38.63 8.15
C PRO A 35 -3.21 -37.47 7.22
N THR A 36 -3.89 -36.35 7.40
CA THR A 36 -3.52 -35.08 6.79
C THR A 36 -2.42 -34.47 7.62
N ASP A 37 -1.19 -34.56 7.17
CA ASP A 37 -0.06 -33.86 7.80
C ASP A 37 -0.23 -32.35 7.56
N PHE A 38 -0.58 -31.65 8.64
CA PHE A 38 -0.59 -30.19 8.63
C PHE A 38 0.85 -29.67 8.75
N LEU A 39 1.42 -29.23 7.63
CA LEU A 39 2.74 -28.61 7.57
C LEU A 39 2.71 -27.21 8.22
N ALA A 40 2.75 -27.16 9.54
CA ALA A 40 2.71 -25.92 10.31
C ALA A 40 3.82 -24.94 9.93
N GLY A 41 4.98 -25.45 9.45
CA GLY A 41 6.11 -24.62 9.01
C GLY A 41 5.97 -24.01 7.62
N SER A 42 4.96 -24.44 6.83
CA SER A 42 4.73 -23.94 5.46
C SER A 42 3.52 -23.04 5.36
N PHE A 43 3.17 -22.30 6.43
CA PHE A 43 2.08 -21.33 6.40
C PHE A 43 2.33 -20.26 5.33
N ILE A 44 1.42 -20.16 4.37
CA ILE A 44 1.48 -19.16 3.30
C ILE A 44 0.78 -17.89 3.80
N ASP A 45 1.56 -16.86 4.08
CA ASP A 45 1.06 -15.54 4.49
C ASP A 45 0.36 -14.83 3.32
N MET A 46 -0.64 -14.01 3.64
CA MET A 46 -1.32 -13.20 2.65
C MET A 46 -0.37 -12.18 2.03
N LEU A 47 -0.35 -12.11 0.70
CA LEU A 47 0.43 -11.11 -0.02
C LEU A 47 -0.11 -9.71 0.27
N ARG A 48 0.65 -8.91 1.01
CA ARG A 48 0.37 -7.51 1.25
C ARG A 48 1.41 -6.62 0.58
N LYS A 49 0.96 -5.46 0.16
CA LYS A 49 1.77 -4.49 -0.56
C LYS A 49 2.73 -3.78 0.38
N LYS A 50 3.92 -3.47 -0.10
CA LYS A 50 4.87 -2.62 0.60
C LYS A 50 4.45 -1.16 0.44
N SER A 51 4.76 -0.31 1.45
CA SER A 51 4.53 1.12 1.36
C SER A 51 5.21 1.70 0.12
N SER A 52 4.44 2.38 -0.70
CA SER A 52 4.91 3.00 -1.95
C SER A 52 5.48 4.39 -1.70
N VAL A 53 4.85 5.16 -0.82
CA VAL A 53 5.24 6.54 -0.50
C VAL A 53 6.57 6.57 0.24
N MET A 54 6.78 5.65 1.20
CA MET A 54 8.08 5.53 1.88
C MET A 54 9.21 5.10 0.92
N ARG A 55 8.91 4.19 -0.03
CA ARG A 55 9.88 3.78 -1.06
C ARG A 55 10.23 4.91 -2.03
N ALA A 56 9.30 5.82 -2.26
CA ALA A 56 9.52 7.00 -3.09
C ALA A 56 10.39 8.06 -2.40
N GLY A 57 10.62 7.94 -1.08
CA GLY A 57 11.50 8.83 -0.33
C GLY A 57 10.78 9.86 0.52
N ALA A 58 9.56 9.57 0.98
CA ALA A 58 8.86 10.46 1.91
C ALA A 58 9.63 10.67 3.22
N THR A 59 9.57 11.89 3.73
CA THR A 59 10.25 12.29 4.97
C THR A 59 9.44 11.86 6.18
N LEU A 60 10.07 11.08 7.07
CA LEU A 60 9.45 10.61 8.32
C LEU A 60 9.82 11.53 9.48
N LEU A 61 8.83 12.04 10.20
CA LEU A 61 8.99 12.81 11.42
C LEU A 61 8.47 11.96 12.59
N THR A 62 9.35 11.58 13.50
CA THR A 62 9.00 10.72 14.64
C THR A 62 9.13 11.45 15.97
N GLY A 63 8.36 11.02 16.98
CA GLY A 63 8.44 11.60 18.33
C GLY A 63 7.81 12.98 18.44
N LEU A 64 6.81 13.27 17.62
CA LEU A 64 6.08 14.54 17.67
C LEU A 64 5.23 14.65 18.96
N GLN A 65 5.02 15.86 19.43
CA GLN A 65 4.19 16.14 20.60
C GLN A 65 3.22 17.29 20.29
N GLY A 66 1.94 17.08 20.61
CA GLY A 66 0.89 18.06 20.32
C GLY A 66 0.73 18.37 18.84
N ASN A 67 0.16 19.51 18.51
CA ASN A 67 0.07 19.99 17.14
C ASN A 67 1.43 20.58 16.74
N VAL A 68 1.87 20.28 15.53
CA VAL A 68 3.14 20.74 14.98
C VAL A 68 2.88 21.63 13.78
N ASP A 69 3.34 22.87 13.85
CA ASP A 69 3.29 23.82 12.73
C ASP A 69 4.70 23.98 12.16
N ILE A 70 4.85 23.74 10.88
CA ILE A 70 6.11 23.89 10.14
C ILE A 70 6.00 25.15 9.30
N PRO A 71 6.81 26.20 9.55
CA PRO A 71 6.79 27.40 8.73
C PRO A 71 7.31 27.11 7.32
N ARG A 72 6.66 27.67 6.31
CA ARG A 72 7.12 27.68 4.91
C ARG A 72 7.12 29.10 4.37
N GLN A 73 8.05 29.39 3.50
CA GLN A 73 8.04 30.62 2.70
C GLN A 73 7.21 30.38 1.45
N VAL A 74 6.25 31.24 1.17
CA VAL A 74 5.37 31.16 -0.02
C VAL A 74 5.90 32.02 -1.15
N THR A 75 6.33 33.25 -0.84
CA THR A 75 6.92 34.15 -1.81
C THR A 75 8.25 34.68 -1.31
N GLY A 76 9.21 34.82 -2.22
CA GLY A 76 10.51 35.41 -1.93
C GLY A 76 10.57 36.91 -2.24
N ALA A 77 11.70 37.53 -1.94
CA ALA A 77 11.99 38.88 -2.38
C ALA A 77 12.26 38.90 -3.88
N VAL A 78 11.73 39.90 -4.59
CA VAL A 78 11.93 40.11 -6.04
C VAL A 78 12.96 41.20 -6.25
N ALA A 79 14.00 40.92 -7.04
CA ALA A 79 14.98 41.91 -7.44
C ALA A 79 14.39 42.77 -8.58
N THR A 80 14.48 44.10 -8.46
CA THR A 80 14.05 45.04 -9.49
C THR A 80 15.22 45.86 -9.98
N TRP A 81 15.29 46.05 -11.29
CA TRP A 81 16.26 46.95 -11.89
C TRP A 81 15.85 48.41 -11.71
N VAL A 82 16.74 49.21 -11.15
CA VAL A 82 16.50 50.66 -10.97
C VAL A 82 17.01 51.38 -12.20
N ASN A 83 16.13 52.15 -12.84
CA ASN A 83 16.46 52.92 -14.03
C ASN A 83 16.60 54.40 -13.68
N GLY A 84 17.83 54.84 -13.49
CA GLY A 84 18.20 56.24 -13.27
C GLY A 84 18.86 56.49 -11.93
N GLU A 85 19.62 57.63 -11.87
CA GLU A 85 20.18 58.14 -10.62
C GLU A 85 19.05 58.67 -9.72
N HIS A 86 19.09 58.37 -8.43
CA HIS A 86 18.11 58.76 -7.42
C HIS A 86 16.69 58.17 -7.54
N THR A 87 16.57 57.02 -8.21
CA THR A 87 15.30 56.30 -8.24
C THR A 87 15.32 55.22 -7.14
N ASP A 88 14.28 55.19 -6.32
CA ASP A 88 14.14 54.19 -5.23
C ASP A 88 13.88 52.80 -5.82
N ALA A 89 14.49 51.79 -5.25
CA ALA A 89 14.17 50.40 -5.52
C ALA A 89 12.77 50.05 -4.98
N THR A 90 11.99 49.29 -5.74
CA THR A 90 10.68 48.85 -5.30
C THR A 90 10.86 47.79 -4.18
N ALA A 91 10.32 48.07 -3.02
CA ALA A 91 10.34 47.08 -1.91
C ALA A 91 9.46 45.87 -2.27
N SER A 92 9.98 44.69 -2.04
CA SER A 92 9.22 43.45 -2.10
C SER A 92 9.27 42.73 -0.78
N GLU A 93 8.12 42.28 -0.30
CA GLU A 93 8.01 41.54 0.96
C GLU A 93 7.79 40.05 0.68
N GLY A 94 8.55 39.20 1.39
CA GLY A 94 8.30 37.76 1.39
C GLY A 94 7.09 37.42 2.25
N SER A 95 6.26 36.50 1.80
CA SER A 95 5.15 35.96 2.61
C SER A 95 5.49 34.59 3.16
N PHE A 96 5.03 34.34 4.39
CA PHE A 96 5.22 33.09 5.10
C PHE A 96 3.87 32.48 5.45
N ASP A 97 3.79 31.16 5.38
CA ASP A 97 2.63 30.35 5.75
C ASP A 97 3.12 29.20 6.65
N LYS A 98 2.20 28.40 7.17
CA LYS A 98 2.50 27.26 8.00
C LYS A 98 1.78 26.01 7.53
N ILE A 99 2.45 24.89 7.64
CA ILE A 99 1.89 23.57 7.40
C ILE A 99 1.63 22.94 8.76
N GLY A 100 0.36 22.70 9.07
CA GLY A 100 -0.05 22.09 10.32
C GLY A 100 -0.12 20.56 10.19
N LEU A 101 0.48 19.86 11.15
CA LEU A 101 0.31 18.44 11.39
C LEU A 101 -0.46 18.24 12.69
N THR A 102 -1.55 17.49 12.65
CA THR A 102 -2.41 17.22 13.80
C THR A 102 -2.52 15.72 14.04
N PRO A 103 -2.44 15.25 15.29
CA PRO A 103 -2.52 13.81 15.56
C PRO A 103 -3.85 13.23 15.11
N LYS A 104 -3.81 12.15 14.35
CA LYS A 104 -4.96 11.38 13.88
C LYS A 104 -4.71 9.90 14.12
N ASP A 105 -5.70 9.24 14.68
CA ASP A 105 -5.56 7.86 15.13
C ASP A 105 -6.00 6.88 14.05
N LEU A 106 -5.10 5.98 13.70
CA LEU A 106 -5.35 4.83 12.86
C LEU A 106 -5.37 3.58 13.72
N ALA A 107 -6.49 2.86 13.70
CA ALA A 107 -6.68 1.66 14.51
C ALA A 107 -7.02 0.45 13.64
N ALA A 108 -6.55 -0.70 14.08
CA ALA A 108 -6.99 -1.99 13.56
C ALA A 108 -7.16 -2.98 14.72
N TYR A 109 -8.17 -3.84 14.65
CA TYR A 109 -8.34 -4.89 15.64
C TYR A 109 -8.82 -6.18 14.99
N THR A 110 -8.59 -7.29 15.68
CA THR A 110 -9.12 -8.60 15.31
C THR A 110 -9.46 -9.42 16.53
N ASP A 111 -10.49 -10.23 16.39
CA ASP A 111 -11.00 -11.10 17.46
C ASP A 111 -10.54 -12.54 17.22
N MET A 112 -10.04 -13.18 18.28
CA MET A 112 -9.62 -14.58 18.25
C MET A 112 -10.34 -15.37 19.34
N SER A 113 -10.75 -16.60 19.02
CA SER A 113 -11.32 -17.50 20.02
C SER A 113 -10.21 -18.20 20.82
N ARG A 114 -10.47 -18.44 22.09
CA ARG A 114 -9.56 -19.20 22.96
C ARG A 114 -9.29 -20.61 22.42
N ARG A 115 -10.29 -21.26 21.81
CA ARG A 115 -10.09 -22.57 21.19
C ARG A 115 -9.08 -22.53 20.06
N MET A 116 -9.13 -21.48 19.23
CA MET A 116 -8.19 -21.29 18.15
C MET A 116 -6.76 -21.13 18.67
N LEU A 117 -6.56 -20.37 19.76
CA LEU A 117 -5.26 -20.22 20.40
C LEU A 117 -4.72 -21.53 20.98
N GLN A 118 -5.59 -22.40 21.52
CA GLN A 118 -5.19 -23.67 22.12
C GLN A 118 -4.95 -24.78 21.10
N GLN A 119 -5.66 -24.77 19.98
CA GLN A 119 -5.62 -25.84 18.98
C GLN A 119 -4.73 -25.55 17.79
N SER A 120 -4.33 -24.29 17.57
CA SER A 120 -3.47 -23.95 16.44
C SER A 120 -2.01 -24.31 16.73
N SER A 121 -1.45 -25.16 15.87
CA SER A 121 -0.05 -25.59 15.95
C SER A 121 0.98 -24.50 15.61
N PRO A 122 0.79 -23.60 14.59
CA PRO A 122 1.62 -22.40 14.50
C PRO A 122 1.11 -21.36 15.49
N GLY A 123 2.00 -20.57 16.06
CA GLY A 123 1.65 -19.46 16.94
C GLY A 123 0.77 -18.44 16.21
N ILE A 124 -0.55 -18.69 16.15
CA ILE A 124 -1.51 -17.88 15.41
C ILE A 124 -1.51 -16.43 15.87
N GLU A 125 -1.18 -16.19 17.13
CA GLU A 125 -1.03 -14.84 17.66
C GLU A 125 0.05 -14.05 16.92
N GLY A 126 1.21 -14.67 16.62
CA GLY A 126 2.28 -14.04 15.87
C GLY A 126 1.88 -13.70 14.43
N ILE A 127 1.12 -14.61 13.79
CA ILE A 127 0.62 -14.40 12.42
C ILE A 127 -0.36 -13.22 12.40
N VAL A 128 -1.32 -13.21 13.30
CA VAL A 128 -2.34 -12.16 13.40
C VAL A 128 -1.71 -10.82 13.78
N ARG A 129 -0.75 -10.81 14.69
CA ARG A 129 0.02 -9.62 15.04
C ARG A 129 0.71 -9.02 13.81
N ASN A 130 1.42 -9.84 13.04
CA ASN A 130 2.08 -9.40 11.80
C ASN A 130 1.08 -8.90 10.76
N ASP A 131 -0.10 -9.52 10.67
CA ASP A 131 -1.13 -9.08 9.73
C ASP A 131 -1.73 -7.72 10.12
N LEU A 132 -1.98 -7.48 11.41
CA LEU A 132 -2.42 -6.19 11.92
C LEU A 132 -1.38 -5.08 11.67
N LEU A 133 -0.08 -5.37 11.89
CA LEU A 133 1.00 -4.44 11.60
C LEU A 133 1.01 -4.04 10.12
N LYS A 134 0.92 -5.02 9.23
CA LYS A 134 0.84 -4.79 7.78
C LYS A 134 -0.41 -3.99 7.40
N ALA A 135 -1.54 -4.17 8.09
CA ALA A 135 -2.77 -3.42 7.86
C ALA A 135 -2.60 -1.93 8.19
N ILE A 136 -1.93 -1.60 9.30
CA ILE A 136 -1.63 -0.23 9.69
C ILE A 136 -0.71 0.44 8.65
N TYR A 137 0.39 -0.19 8.26
CA TYR A 137 1.28 0.34 7.22
C TYR A 137 0.56 0.57 5.90
N TYR A 138 -0.34 -0.33 5.52
CA TYR A 138 -1.18 -0.18 4.34
C TYR A 138 -2.11 1.03 4.46
N GLY A 139 -2.76 1.20 5.62
CA GLY A 139 -3.66 2.32 5.89
C GLY A 139 -2.94 3.66 5.83
N THR A 140 -1.74 3.75 6.40
CA THR A 140 -0.91 4.97 6.37
C THR A 140 -0.49 5.33 4.95
N ASP A 141 -0.07 4.36 4.15
CA ASP A 141 0.36 4.59 2.76
C ASP A 141 -0.81 5.02 1.85
N LEU A 142 -1.99 4.39 2.04
CA LEU A 142 -3.21 4.79 1.34
C LEU A 142 -3.65 6.21 1.74
N ALA A 143 -3.57 6.53 3.03
CA ALA A 143 -3.91 7.87 3.51
C ALA A 143 -2.93 8.94 2.98
N ALA A 144 -1.63 8.60 2.85
CA ALA A 144 -0.65 9.50 2.25
C ALA A 144 -0.92 9.78 0.77
N LEU A 145 -1.40 8.80 0.00
CA LEU A 145 -1.74 8.98 -1.41
C LEU A 145 -3.10 9.65 -1.60
N GLU A 146 -4.16 9.13 -0.98
CA GLU A 146 -5.55 9.46 -1.31
C GLU A 146 -6.41 9.87 -0.11
N GLY A 147 -5.81 10.13 1.05
CA GLY A 147 -6.54 10.54 2.25
C GLY A 147 -7.48 11.71 1.98
N SER A 148 -8.73 11.61 2.44
CA SER A 148 -9.81 12.55 2.10
C SER A 148 -9.83 13.82 2.96
N ALA A 149 -9.04 13.90 4.02
CA ALA A 149 -9.13 14.92 5.08
C ALA A 149 -10.49 14.95 5.81
N ALA A 150 -11.35 13.96 5.57
CA ALA A 150 -12.65 13.81 6.23
C ALA A 150 -12.59 12.63 7.21
N SER A 151 -13.53 12.60 8.17
CA SER A 151 -13.67 11.46 9.11
C SER A 151 -12.39 11.08 9.86
N GLY A 152 -11.56 12.07 10.22
CA GLY A 152 -10.31 11.83 10.94
C GLY A 152 -9.16 11.33 10.08
N GLN A 153 -9.32 11.24 8.74
CA GLN A 153 -8.23 10.84 7.86
C GLN A 153 -7.26 12.01 7.58
N PRO A 154 -5.97 11.74 7.40
CA PRO A 154 -5.01 12.70 6.84
C PRO A 154 -5.45 13.20 5.46
N ARG A 155 -4.91 14.34 5.06
CA ARG A 155 -5.06 14.83 3.68
C ARG A 155 -3.94 14.26 2.84
N GLY A 156 -4.26 13.34 1.93
CA GLY A 156 -3.30 12.74 1.01
C GLY A 156 -2.93 13.66 -0.14
N VAL A 157 -1.87 13.30 -0.85
CA VAL A 157 -1.38 14.02 -2.04
C VAL A 157 -2.49 14.28 -3.04
N PHE A 158 -3.37 13.31 -3.29
CA PHE A 158 -4.48 13.46 -4.24
C PHE A 158 -5.45 14.60 -3.91
N ASN A 159 -5.74 14.81 -2.63
CA ASN A 159 -6.72 15.77 -2.13
C ASN A 159 -6.08 17.08 -1.65
N GLN A 160 -4.78 17.26 -1.85
CA GLN A 160 -4.09 18.49 -1.47
C GLN A 160 -4.50 19.64 -2.38
N VAL A 161 -4.66 20.83 -1.80
CA VAL A 161 -4.97 22.05 -2.57
C VAL A 161 -3.67 22.60 -3.16
N GLY A 162 -3.72 23.06 -4.42
CA GLY A 162 -2.57 23.64 -5.10
C GLY A 162 -1.70 22.63 -5.87
N ILE A 163 -2.09 21.37 -5.95
CA ILE A 163 -1.42 20.37 -6.78
C ILE A 163 -1.73 20.61 -8.25
N ASN A 164 -0.70 20.47 -9.08
CA ASN A 164 -0.81 20.60 -10.53
C ASN A 164 -1.70 19.49 -11.11
N ARG A 165 -2.65 19.91 -11.91
CA ARG A 165 -3.56 19.01 -12.59
C ARG A 165 -3.70 19.37 -14.05
N PRO A 166 -2.85 18.80 -14.94
CA PRO A 166 -3.00 18.93 -16.38
C PRO A 166 -4.38 18.44 -16.84
N ALA A 167 -4.75 18.77 -18.07
CA ALA A 167 -6.00 18.30 -18.65
C ALA A 167 -6.13 16.78 -18.52
N ALA A 168 -7.32 16.32 -18.13
CA ALA A 168 -7.59 14.88 -17.99
C ALA A 168 -7.36 14.18 -19.33
N TRP A 169 -6.76 13.00 -19.29
CA TRP A 169 -6.50 12.22 -20.50
C TRP A 169 -7.80 11.75 -21.15
N ALA A 170 -7.89 11.94 -22.45
CA ALA A 170 -9.09 11.59 -23.21
C ALA A 170 -9.25 10.09 -23.43
N ALA A 171 -8.15 9.34 -23.43
CA ALA A 171 -8.13 7.90 -23.71
C ALA A 171 -7.74 7.08 -22.47
N ALA A 172 -8.00 5.77 -22.54
CA ALA A 172 -7.61 4.82 -21.49
C ALA A 172 -6.08 4.70 -21.30
N THR A 173 -5.29 5.08 -22.29
CA THR A 173 -3.83 5.19 -22.24
C THR A 173 -3.42 6.58 -22.71
N PRO A 174 -2.51 7.28 -22.00
CA PRO A 174 -2.06 8.60 -22.40
C PRO A 174 -1.18 8.53 -23.65
N THR A 175 -1.15 9.62 -24.38
CA THR A 175 -0.12 9.87 -25.39
C THR A 175 1.20 10.27 -24.73
N TRP A 176 2.30 10.16 -25.50
CA TRP A 176 3.61 10.59 -25.00
C TRP A 176 3.65 12.06 -24.60
N ALA A 177 2.99 12.93 -25.35
CA ALA A 177 2.89 14.36 -25.04
C ALA A 177 2.13 14.62 -23.72
N GLU A 178 1.04 13.94 -23.49
CA GLU A 178 0.26 14.05 -22.25
C GLU A 178 1.04 13.55 -21.04
N LEU A 179 1.89 12.52 -21.20
CA LEU A 179 2.80 12.07 -20.14
C LEU A 179 3.88 13.11 -19.83
N LEU A 180 4.49 13.72 -20.85
CA LEU A 180 5.50 14.75 -20.65
C LEU A 180 4.94 16.05 -20.08
N ALA A 181 3.66 16.33 -20.27
CA ALA A 181 3.00 17.49 -19.68
C ALA A 181 2.96 17.43 -18.14
N MET A 182 3.07 16.24 -17.53
CA MET A 182 3.10 16.12 -16.07
C MET A 182 4.41 16.62 -15.45
N PRO A 183 5.59 16.12 -15.82
CA PRO A 183 6.85 16.72 -15.37
C PRO A 183 6.98 18.19 -15.79
N GLY A 184 6.50 18.56 -17.00
CA GLY A 184 6.52 19.94 -17.47
C GLY A 184 5.76 20.90 -16.56
N ALA A 185 4.60 20.49 -16.03
CA ALA A 185 3.84 21.33 -15.11
C ALA A 185 4.55 21.57 -13.77
N ILE A 186 5.41 20.64 -13.32
CA ILE A 186 6.24 20.83 -12.13
C ILE A 186 7.46 21.70 -12.44
N ASP A 187 8.01 21.57 -13.65
CA ASP A 187 9.14 22.36 -14.11
C ASP A 187 8.75 23.84 -14.30
N ASP A 188 7.55 24.11 -14.78
CA ASP A 188 6.98 25.47 -14.88
C ASP A 188 6.89 26.17 -13.51
N ASP A 189 6.75 25.42 -12.42
CA ASP A 189 6.75 25.91 -11.04
C ASP A 189 8.14 25.87 -10.38
N GLU A 190 9.20 25.59 -11.14
CA GLU A 190 10.59 25.46 -10.64
C GLU A 190 10.74 24.42 -9.51
N ALA A 191 9.85 23.44 -9.48
CA ALA A 191 9.78 22.44 -8.40
C ALA A 191 10.31 21.04 -8.80
N LEU A 192 10.97 20.92 -9.97
CA LEU A 192 11.50 19.66 -10.50
C LEU A 192 12.86 19.31 -9.87
N ASP A 193 12.88 19.14 -8.55
CA ASP A 193 14.10 18.82 -7.77
C ASP A 193 13.81 17.73 -6.73
N GLY A 194 14.86 17.11 -6.19
CA GLY A 194 14.79 16.12 -5.13
C GLY A 194 14.47 14.68 -5.59
N ASN A 195 13.67 13.95 -4.83
CA ASN A 195 13.32 12.55 -5.09
C ASN A 195 12.10 12.41 -5.99
N LEU A 196 12.32 12.60 -7.28
CA LEU A 196 11.27 12.50 -8.30
C LEU A 196 10.96 11.03 -8.62
N ALA A 197 9.71 10.63 -8.50
CA ALA A 197 9.26 9.30 -8.87
C ALA A 197 7.79 9.28 -9.29
N TRP A 198 7.48 8.31 -10.13
CA TRP A 198 6.11 7.98 -10.48
C TRP A 198 5.55 6.96 -9.51
N ILE A 199 4.31 7.16 -9.06
CA ILE A 199 3.55 6.11 -8.36
C ILE A 199 2.28 5.84 -9.12
N GLY A 200 2.06 4.57 -9.47
CA GLY A 200 0.85 4.15 -10.17
C GLY A 200 0.60 2.66 -10.03
N ARG A 201 -0.57 2.22 -10.48
CA ARG A 201 -0.94 0.81 -10.40
C ARG A 201 -0.16 -0.06 -11.38
N SER A 202 -0.04 -1.36 -11.03
CA SER A 202 0.64 -2.35 -11.88
C SER A 202 -0.09 -2.58 -13.21
N ASN A 203 -1.43 -2.51 -13.24
CA ASN A 203 -2.20 -2.61 -14.49
C ASN A 203 -1.88 -1.46 -15.45
N LEU A 204 -1.64 -0.26 -14.90
CA LEU A 204 -1.24 0.90 -15.66
C LEU A 204 0.17 0.73 -16.25
N SER A 205 1.12 0.21 -15.46
CA SER A 205 2.47 -0.04 -15.97
C SER A 205 2.47 -1.00 -17.17
N VAL A 206 1.62 -2.05 -17.13
CA VAL A 206 1.45 -2.99 -18.26
C VAL A 206 0.90 -2.27 -19.49
N ALA A 207 -0.10 -1.41 -19.32
CA ALA A 207 -0.67 -0.64 -20.42
C ALA A 207 0.37 0.31 -21.04
N LEU A 208 1.18 1.00 -20.19
CA LEU A 208 2.26 1.89 -20.65
C LEU A 208 3.39 1.13 -21.38
N MET A 209 3.73 -0.09 -20.94
CA MET A 209 4.71 -0.95 -21.61
C MET A 209 4.21 -1.48 -22.97
N SER A 210 2.91 -1.55 -23.20
CA SER A 210 2.33 -2.02 -24.44
C SER A 210 2.01 -0.89 -25.43
N THR A 211 1.99 0.37 -24.99
CA THR A 211 1.64 1.51 -25.82
C THR A 211 2.90 2.13 -26.45
N PRO A 212 3.01 2.19 -27.80
CA PRO A 212 4.16 2.81 -28.45
C PRO A 212 4.16 4.32 -28.29
N LYS A 213 5.36 4.96 -28.19
CA LYS A 213 5.52 6.41 -28.14
C LYS A 213 5.04 7.09 -29.42
N VAL A 214 5.34 6.47 -30.56
CA VAL A 214 4.92 6.91 -31.90
C VAL A 214 4.44 5.70 -32.67
N ALA A 215 3.34 5.84 -33.40
CA ALA A 215 2.79 4.77 -34.23
C ALA A 215 3.83 4.28 -35.25
N GLY A 216 4.07 2.97 -35.28
CA GLY A 216 5.02 2.34 -36.19
C GLY A 216 6.47 2.28 -35.70
N TYR A 217 6.79 2.83 -34.54
CA TYR A 217 8.13 2.76 -33.96
C TYR A 217 8.15 1.78 -32.75
N PRO A 218 9.20 0.93 -32.60
CA PRO A 218 9.29 -0.04 -31.51
C PRO A 218 9.78 0.57 -30.18
N GLN A 219 9.33 1.77 -29.86
CA GLN A 219 9.59 2.43 -28.60
C GLN A 219 8.28 2.56 -27.82
N TYR A 220 8.25 2.02 -26.62
CA TYR A 220 7.10 2.06 -25.74
C TYR A 220 7.16 3.25 -24.78
N LEU A 221 6.01 3.63 -24.20
CA LEU A 221 5.92 4.75 -23.26
C LEU A 221 6.74 4.49 -21.99
N MET A 222 6.79 3.25 -21.52
CA MET A 222 7.56 2.84 -20.36
C MET A 222 8.64 1.85 -20.76
N ASP A 223 9.86 2.08 -20.29
CA ASP A 223 11.01 1.22 -20.54
C ASP A 223 10.97 -0.05 -19.64
N ASN A 224 11.72 -1.10 -20.02
CA ASN A 224 11.80 -2.35 -19.27
C ASN A 224 12.42 -2.21 -17.86
N ASP A 225 13.14 -1.12 -17.62
CA ASP A 225 13.80 -0.83 -16.34
C ASP A 225 12.88 -0.16 -15.30
N ASP A 226 11.55 -0.27 -15.47
CA ASP A 226 10.56 0.42 -14.62
C ASP A 226 10.81 1.93 -14.55
N ARG A 227 11.18 2.54 -15.68
CA ARG A 227 11.33 3.98 -15.84
C ARG A 227 10.31 4.55 -16.82
N LEU A 228 9.73 5.66 -16.43
CA LEU A 228 8.77 6.41 -17.24
C LEU A 228 9.31 7.85 -17.43
N ALA A 229 9.51 8.27 -18.65
CA ALA A 229 10.10 9.58 -18.99
C ALA A 229 11.44 9.87 -18.25
N GLY A 230 12.27 8.82 -18.02
CA GLY A 230 13.57 8.94 -17.35
C GLY A 230 13.51 8.82 -15.81
N TYR A 231 12.34 8.91 -15.20
CA TYR A 231 12.16 8.82 -13.74
C TYR A 231 11.70 7.42 -13.32
N PRO A 232 12.05 6.96 -12.10
CA PRO A 232 11.66 5.65 -11.59
C PRO A 232 10.14 5.54 -11.42
N TYR A 233 9.58 4.39 -11.75
CA TYR A 233 8.17 4.07 -11.58
C TYR A 233 7.98 3.06 -10.45
N ILE A 234 7.25 3.45 -9.42
CA ILE A 234 6.94 2.62 -8.26
C ILE A 234 5.56 2.03 -8.43
N LYS A 235 5.52 0.71 -8.64
CA LYS A 235 4.27 -0.04 -8.76
C LYS A 235 3.57 -0.13 -7.39
N SER A 236 2.41 0.48 -7.27
CA SER A 236 1.55 0.39 -6.10
C SER A 236 0.11 0.11 -6.53
N ASN A 237 -0.49 -0.91 -5.94
CA ASN A 237 -1.90 -1.18 -6.18
C ASN A 237 -2.82 -0.55 -5.10
N GLN A 238 -2.31 0.36 -4.29
CA GLN A 238 -3.06 0.97 -3.19
C GLN A 238 -3.98 2.09 -3.67
N GLY A 239 -3.49 2.95 -4.55
CA GLY A 239 -4.29 4.03 -5.10
C GLY A 239 -5.47 3.55 -5.96
N THR A 240 -6.41 4.44 -6.23
CA THR A 240 -7.54 4.19 -7.12
C THR A 240 -7.07 3.80 -8.53
N SER A 241 -7.80 2.89 -9.18
CA SER A 241 -7.49 2.48 -10.55
C SER A 241 -7.53 3.67 -11.51
N GLY A 242 -6.56 3.71 -12.42
CA GLY A 242 -6.50 4.75 -13.44
C GLY A 242 -5.86 6.06 -13.00
N ARG A 243 -5.29 6.16 -11.80
CA ARG A 243 -4.55 7.34 -11.35
C ARG A 243 -3.04 7.12 -11.46
N LEU A 244 -2.36 8.16 -11.88
CA LEU A 244 -0.91 8.26 -11.95
C LEU A 244 -0.47 9.50 -11.18
N TYR A 245 0.48 9.33 -10.29
CA TYR A 245 1.07 10.40 -9.48
C TYR A 245 2.52 10.58 -9.89
N PHE A 246 2.95 11.82 -9.97
CA PHE A 246 4.35 12.18 -10.16
C PHE A 246 4.70 13.37 -9.29
N GLY A 247 5.88 13.41 -8.74
CA GLY A 247 6.35 14.53 -7.94
C GLY A 247 7.58 14.24 -7.12
N ASN A 248 7.98 15.23 -6.33
CA ASN A 248 9.05 15.12 -5.36
C ASN A 248 8.55 14.53 -4.05
N TRP A 249 8.77 13.25 -3.85
CA TRP A 249 8.26 12.53 -2.67
C TRP A 249 8.96 12.93 -1.36
N SER A 250 10.13 13.58 -1.40
CA SER A 250 10.78 14.10 -0.19
C SER A 250 9.98 15.23 0.47
N ASP A 251 9.07 15.89 -0.27
CA ASP A 251 8.18 16.91 0.24
C ASP A 251 6.93 16.37 0.94
N VAL A 252 6.70 15.06 0.87
CA VAL A 252 5.68 14.41 1.68
C VAL A 252 6.23 14.17 3.07
N LEU A 253 5.60 14.75 4.07
CA LEU A 253 5.90 14.59 5.48
C LEU A 253 4.91 13.60 6.09
N ILE A 254 5.42 12.56 6.70
CA ILE A 254 4.61 11.62 7.49
C ILE A 254 5.02 11.78 8.95
N GLY A 255 4.13 12.36 9.75
CA GLY A 255 4.35 12.57 11.17
C GLY A 255 3.83 11.41 12.00
N PHE A 256 4.63 10.96 12.98
CA PHE A 256 4.25 9.95 13.97
C PHE A 256 4.40 10.53 15.38
N TRP A 257 3.31 10.50 16.16
CA TRP A 257 3.29 10.96 17.55
C TRP A 257 3.61 9.85 18.52
N SER A 258 3.09 8.66 18.26
CA SER A 258 3.39 7.47 19.06
C SER A 258 4.10 6.43 18.22
N GLY A 259 4.80 5.53 18.90
CA GLY A 259 5.14 4.24 18.32
C GLY A 259 3.88 3.45 18.03
N LEU A 260 4.06 2.30 17.40
CA LEU A 260 2.97 1.38 17.13
C LEU A 260 2.61 0.68 18.46
N GLU A 261 1.38 0.89 18.94
CA GLU A 261 0.88 0.35 20.20
C GLU A 261 0.07 -0.92 19.93
N LEU A 262 0.54 -2.05 20.45
CA LEU A 262 -0.18 -3.31 20.42
C LEU A 262 -0.75 -3.61 21.81
N MET A 263 -2.06 -3.72 21.89
CA MET A 263 -2.76 -4.07 23.11
C MET A 263 -3.55 -5.37 22.97
N VAL A 264 -3.43 -6.24 23.96
CA VAL A 264 -4.17 -7.50 24.05
C VAL A 264 -5.30 -7.30 25.08
N ASP A 265 -6.54 -7.40 24.62
CA ASP A 265 -7.72 -7.24 25.49
C ASP A 265 -8.44 -8.58 25.67
N PRO A 266 -8.32 -9.19 26.85
CA PRO A 266 -9.04 -10.41 27.20
C PRO A 266 -10.46 -10.13 27.77
N TYR A 267 -10.79 -8.88 28.08
CA TYR A 267 -12.00 -8.53 28.83
C TYR A 267 -13.20 -8.26 27.94
N SER A 268 -13.04 -7.56 26.82
CA SER A 268 -14.14 -7.20 25.91
C SER A 268 -14.89 -8.41 25.35
N LEU A 269 -14.23 -9.56 25.25
CA LEU A 269 -14.81 -10.82 24.76
C LEU A 269 -14.87 -11.92 25.82
N ALA A 270 -14.81 -11.56 27.11
CA ALA A 270 -14.77 -12.52 28.22
C ALA A 270 -15.98 -13.47 28.21
N THR A 271 -17.17 -12.98 27.90
CA THR A 271 -18.41 -13.79 27.81
C THR A 271 -18.40 -14.79 26.65
N LYS A 272 -17.60 -14.54 25.62
CA LYS A 272 -17.45 -15.40 24.43
C LYS A 272 -16.16 -16.23 24.44
N ALA A 273 -15.41 -16.18 25.55
CA ALA A 273 -14.09 -16.80 25.69
C ALA A 273 -13.17 -16.43 24.51
N GLY A 274 -13.16 -15.17 24.15
CA GLY A 274 -12.35 -14.60 23.07
C GLY A 274 -11.23 -13.69 23.59
N LEU A 275 -10.27 -13.41 22.71
CA LEU A 275 -9.20 -12.45 22.90
C LEU A 275 -9.25 -11.46 21.75
N ARG A 276 -9.13 -10.17 22.06
CA ARG A 276 -9.07 -9.10 21.06
C ARG A 276 -7.68 -8.49 21.02
N LEU A 277 -7.09 -8.43 19.85
CA LEU A 277 -5.84 -7.71 19.60
C LEU A 277 -6.17 -6.37 18.95
N HIS A 278 -5.72 -5.29 19.58
CA HIS A 278 -5.81 -3.93 19.06
C HIS A 278 -4.42 -3.45 18.66
N VAL A 279 -4.35 -2.73 17.56
CA VAL A 279 -3.17 -1.98 17.16
C VAL A 279 -3.59 -0.55 16.89
N TRP A 280 -2.86 0.39 17.47
CA TRP A 280 -3.06 1.82 17.33
C TRP A 280 -1.80 2.50 16.83
N GLN A 281 -1.98 3.48 15.98
CA GLN A 281 -0.91 4.37 15.55
C GLN A 281 -1.46 5.77 15.31
N THR A 282 -0.85 6.77 15.95
CA THR A 282 -1.20 8.17 15.72
C THR A 282 -0.27 8.73 14.67
N CYS A 283 -0.82 9.14 13.52
CA CYS A 283 -0.05 9.67 12.41
C CYS A 283 -0.82 10.76 11.66
N ASP A 284 -0.10 11.63 10.96
CA ASP A 284 -0.66 12.58 10.00
C ASP A 284 0.25 12.71 8.78
N VAL A 285 -0.30 13.24 7.70
CA VAL A 285 0.42 13.46 6.45
C VAL A 285 0.25 14.90 6.02
N ALA A 286 1.34 15.53 5.63
CA ALA A 286 1.35 16.86 5.05
C ALA A 286 2.27 16.93 3.84
N VAL A 287 2.03 17.90 2.96
CA VAL A 287 2.86 18.17 1.78
C VAL A 287 3.48 19.53 1.94
N ARG A 288 4.82 19.62 1.81
CA ARG A 288 5.56 20.89 1.93
C ARG A 288 5.22 21.85 0.80
N HIS A 289 5.37 21.36 -0.43
CA HIS A 289 5.15 22.11 -1.65
C HIS A 289 4.13 21.37 -2.52
N PRO A 290 2.86 21.79 -2.55
CA PRO A 290 1.86 21.16 -3.41
C PRO A 290 2.24 21.24 -4.90
N GLU A 291 2.93 22.29 -5.29
CA GLU A 291 3.41 22.55 -6.65
C GLU A 291 4.42 21.50 -7.13
N SER A 292 5.12 20.82 -6.19
CA SER A 292 6.04 19.70 -6.48
C SER A 292 5.34 18.41 -6.89
N PHE A 293 4.00 18.41 -6.95
CA PHE A 293 3.21 17.22 -7.28
C PHE A 293 2.26 17.47 -8.43
N VAL A 294 2.07 16.43 -9.20
CA VAL A 294 1.08 16.38 -10.26
C VAL A 294 0.41 15.01 -10.25
N TRP A 295 -0.86 14.98 -10.53
CA TRP A 295 -1.56 13.73 -10.76
C TRP A 295 -2.51 13.83 -11.95
N ASN A 296 -2.75 12.73 -12.61
CA ASN A 296 -3.72 12.64 -13.67
C ASN A 296 -4.49 11.31 -13.60
N LYS A 297 -5.62 11.26 -14.29
CA LYS A 297 -6.53 10.12 -14.29
C LYS A 297 -6.78 9.67 -15.73
N PHE A 298 -6.75 8.36 -15.94
CA PHE A 298 -7.18 7.74 -17.17
C PHE A 298 -8.70 7.77 -17.28
N GLY A 299 -9.20 8.14 -18.42
CA GLY A 299 -10.60 8.05 -18.83
C GLY A 299 -11.62 8.40 -17.74
N ALA A 300 -12.50 9.30 -18.04
CA ALA A 300 -13.68 9.55 -17.21
C ALA A 300 -14.62 8.34 -17.26
#